data_acf88b3d0eb2ac7fa520144a8cd5f295
#
_entry.id   acf88b3d0eb2ac7fa520144a8cd5f295
#
_cell.length_a   1.000
_cell.length_b   1.000
_cell.length_c   1.000
_cell.angle_alpha   90.00
_cell.angle_beta   90.00
_cell.angle_gamma   90.00
#
_symmetry.space_group_name_H-M   'P 1'
#
loop_
_entity.id
_entity.type
_entity.pdbx_description
1 polymer ?
#
loop_
_entity_poly.entity_id
_entity_poly.type
_entity_poly.pdbx_seq_one_letter_code
_entity_poly.pdbx_strand_id
1 'polypeptide(L)'
;MKRSLLFSAVLCAASLTSVHAAQPITEPEFASDIVDRYADHIFYGSGATGMALVVIDGNQRVFRSYGETRPGNNVRPQLDSVIRIASLTKLMTSEMLVKLLDQGTVKLNDPLSKYAPPGARVPTYNGTPITLVNLATHTSALPREQPGGAAHRPVFVWPTREQRWKYLSTAKLKAAPGSQAAYSNLAFDLLADALANASGKPYTQLFEEQITRPLGMKDTTYTPSPDQCRRLMVAERGASPCNNTLAAIGSGGVYSTPGGMMR
;
A
#
# COMPACT_ATOMS: atom_id res chain seq x y z
N MET A 1 -78.29 15.75 64.33
CA MET A 1 -77.97 15.97 62.93
C MET A 1 -76.47 15.62 62.68
N LYS A 2 -76.20 14.40 62.15
CA LYS A 2 -74.84 13.94 61.84
C LYS A 2 -74.80 13.69 60.35
N ARG A 3 -73.95 14.45 59.64
CA ARG A 3 -73.67 14.30 58.23
C ARG A 3 -72.51 13.31 58.05
N SER A 4 -72.78 12.21 57.40
CA SER A 4 -71.78 11.23 56.95
C SER A 4 -71.10 11.77 55.63
N LEU A 5 -69.79 11.84 55.60
CA LEU A 5 -69.02 12.08 54.43
C LEU A 5 -68.60 10.72 53.89
N LEU A 6 -69.02 10.44 52.65
CA LEU A 6 -68.56 9.32 51.86
C LEU A 6 -67.22 9.72 51.11
N PHE A 7 -66.20 8.98 51.45
CA PHE A 7 -64.92 9.07 50.72
C PHE A 7 -64.91 8.06 49.55
N SER A 8 -64.96 8.56 48.32
CA SER A 8 -64.74 7.74 47.13
C SER A 8 -63.26 7.57 46.90
N ALA A 9 -62.75 6.37 47.04
CA ALA A 9 -61.40 6.00 46.67
C ALA A 9 -61.27 5.81 45.11
N VAL A 10 -60.55 6.65 44.45
CA VAL A 10 -60.21 6.46 43.05
C VAL A 10 -58.97 5.51 42.95
N LEU A 11 -59.18 4.30 42.44
CA LEU A 11 -58.12 3.37 42.15
C LEU A 11 -57.43 3.83 40.83
N CYS A 12 -56.20 4.34 40.93
CA CYS A 12 -55.35 4.62 39.80
C CYS A 12 -54.68 3.31 39.38
N ALA A 13 -55.15 2.68 38.30
CA ALA A 13 -54.47 1.54 37.70
C ALA A 13 -53.20 2.04 36.99
N ALA A 14 -52.03 1.81 37.58
CA ALA A 14 -50.76 2.01 36.95
C ALA A 14 -50.53 0.92 35.93
N SER A 15 -50.61 1.27 34.63
CA SER A 15 -50.19 0.41 33.54
C SER A 15 -48.65 0.24 33.60
N LEU A 16 -48.20 -0.93 34.01
CA LEU A 16 -46.83 -1.37 33.89
C LEU A 16 -46.51 -1.53 32.40
N THR A 17 -45.94 -0.50 31.79
CA THR A 17 -45.27 -0.65 30.50
C THR A 17 -44.07 -1.58 30.71
N SER A 18 -44.15 -2.79 30.15
CA SER A 18 -43.01 -3.70 30.07
C SER A 18 -41.86 -2.99 29.35
N VAL A 19 -40.85 -2.59 30.11
CA VAL A 19 -39.55 -2.21 29.54
C VAL A 19 -39.05 -3.46 28.85
N HIS A 20 -39.07 -3.46 27.53
CA HIS A 20 -38.32 -4.44 26.73
C HIS A 20 -36.86 -4.30 27.14
N ALA A 21 -36.36 -5.32 27.85
CA ALA A 21 -34.93 -5.43 28.07
C ALA A 21 -34.26 -5.37 26.68
N ALA A 22 -33.33 -4.45 26.52
CA ALA A 22 -32.50 -4.40 25.32
C ALA A 22 -31.93 -5.81 25.11
N GLN A 23 -32.12 -6.36 23.92
CA GLN A 23 -31.50 -7.63 23.57
C GLN A 23 -30.00 -7.52 23.89
N PRO A 24 -29.37 -8.55 24.46
CA PRO A 24 -27.95 -8.54 24.69
C PRO A 24 -27.29 -8.25 23.38
N ILE A 25 -26.37 -7.27 23.37
CA ILE A 25 -25.49 -7.01 22.25
C ILE A 25 -24.82 -8.36 21.98
N THR A 26 -25.17 -8.99 20.87
CA THR A 26 -24.52 -10.22 20.42
C THR A 26 -23.02 -9.94 20.42
N GLU A 27 -22.26 -10.81 21.07
CA GLU A 27 -20.80 -10.71 21.03
C GLU A 27 -20.35 -10.46 19.60
N PRO A 28 -19.34 -9.56 19.38
CA PRO A 28 -18.92 -9.25 18.03
C PRO A 28 -18.53 -10.56 17.33
N GLU A 29 -19.14 -10.77 16.17
CA GLU A 29 -18.87 -11.92 15.32
C GLU A 29 -17.34 -12.01 15.12
N PHE A 30 -16.75 -13.18 15.37
CA PHE A 30 -15.30 -13.35 15.21
C PHE A 30 -14.87 -13.00 13.79
N ALA A 31 -13.76 -12.31 13.64
CA ALA A 31 -13.23 -11.93 12.31
C ALA A 31 -13.11 -13.14 11.36
N SER A 32 -12.85 -14.33 11.89
CA SER A 32 -12.83 -15.58 11.12
C SER A 32 -14.17 -15.90 10.47
N ASP A 33 -15.29 -15.73 11.19
CA ASP A 33 -16.63 -16.09 10.70
C ASP A 33 -17.07 -15.15 9.59
N ILE A 34 -16.74 -13.87 9.73
CA ILE A 34 -16.95 -12.86 8.69
C ILE A 34 -16.13 -13.21 7.45
N VAL A 35 -14.84 -13.52 7.64
CA VAL A 35 -13.94 -13.88 6.54
C VAL A 35 -14.44 -15.13 5.82
N ASP A 36 -14.83 -16.17 6.55
CA ASP A 36 -15.30 -17.43 5.95
C ASP A 36 -16.59 -17.24 5.14
N ARG A 37 -17.47 -16.34 5.57
CA ARG A 37 -18.69 -15.99 4.85
C ARG A 37 -18.45 -15.31 3.50
N TYR A 38 -17.42 -14.49 3.38
CA TYR A 38 -17.19 -13.66 2.18
C TYR A 38 -16.02 -14.11 1.30
N ALA A 39 -15.05 -14.85 1.85
CA ALA A 39 -13.82 -15.20 1.16
C ALA A 39 -14.03 -16.00 -0.13
N ASP A 40 -14.97 -16.96 -0.11
CA ASP A 40 -15.31 -17.76 -1.29
C ASP A 40 -15.87 -16.88 -2.42
N HIS A 41 -16.79 -15.99 -2.09
CA HIS A 41 -17.37 -15.07 -3.07
C HIS A 41 -16.32 -14.13 -3.67
N ILE A 42 -15.39 -13.64 -2.86
CA ILE A 42 -14.28 -12.80 -3.33
C ILE A 42 -13.41 -13.60 -4.30
N PHE A 43 -13.02 -14.82 -3.95
CA PHE A 43 -12.17 -15.63 -4.80
C PHE A 43 -12.85 -16.01 -6.12
N TYR A 44 -14.03 -16.63 -6.06
CA TYR A 44 -14.74 -17.08 -7.26
C TYR A 44 -15.20 -15.92 -8.14
N GLY A 45 -15.53 -14.78 -7.55
CA GLY A 45 -15.89 -13.56 -8.29
C GLY A 45 -14.70 -12.84 -8.93
N SER A 46 -13.46 -13.08 -8.47
CA SER A 46 -12.26 -12.40 -8.97
C SER A 46 -11.69 -12.98 -10.27
N GLY A 47 -11.95 -14.25 -10.57
CA GLY A 47 -11.32 -14.98 -11.66
C GLY A 47 -9.81 -15.19 -11.49
N ALA A 48 -9.29 -15.06 -10.26
CA ALA A 48 -7.87 -15.24 -9.97
C ALA A 48 -7.46 -16.72 -9.97
N THR A 49 -6.25 -17.02 -10.41
CA THR A 49 -5.65 -18.37 -10.33
C THR A 49 -5.50 -18.81 -8.87
N GLY A 50 -5.10 -17.90 -8.00
CA GLY A 50 -4.98 -18.13 -6.57
C GLY A 50 -5.10 -16.85 -5.78
N MET A 51 -5.55 -16.98 -4.54
CA MET A 51 -5.74 -15.87 -3.61
C MET A 51 -5.18 -16.21 -2.24
N ALA A 52 -4.46 -15.28 -1.65
CA ALA A 52 -4.11 -15.25 -0.24
C ALA A 52 -4.83 -14.05 0.40
N LEU A 53 -5.77 -14.32 1.29
CA LEU A 53 -6.54 -13.31 2.01
C LEU A 53 -6.05 -13.23 3.45
N VAL A 54 -5.71 -12.03 3.88
CA VAL A 54 -5.34 -11.71 5.26
C VAL A 54 -6.29 -10.64 5.78
N VAL A 55 -6.86 -10.89 6.94
CA VAL A 55 -7.66 -9.91 7.67
C VAL A 55 -7.08 -9.75 9.07
N ILE A 56 -6.92 -8.51 9.50
CA ILE A 56 -6.45 -8.14 10.83
C ILE A 56 -7.53 -7.30 11.49
N ASP A 57 -7.97 -7.74 12.65
CA ASP A 57 -8.91 -7.02 13.52
C ASP A 57 -8.35 -7.01 14.94
N GLY A 58 -7.81 -5.88 15.36
CA GLY A 58 -7.08 -5.76 16.62
C GLY A 58 -5.94 -6.78 16.71
N ASN A 59 -6.05 -7.73 17.63
CA ASN A 59 -5.09 -8.82 17.83
C ASN A 59 -5.42 -10.09 17.05
N GLN A 60 -6.59 -10.15 16.42
CA GLN A 60 -6.98 -11.30 15.60
C GLN A 60 -6.34 -11.22 14.22
N ARG A 61 -5.86 -12.35 13.74
CA ARG A 61 -5.26 -12.50 12.41
C ARG A 61 -5.86 -13.72 11.74
N VAL A 62 -6.56 -13.48 10.64
CA VAL A 62 -7.19 -14.55 9.86
C VAL A 62 -6.49 -14.64 8.52
N PHE A 63 -6.09 -15.85 8.17
CA PHE A 63 -5.53 -16.17 6.86
C PHE A 63 -6.41 -17.21 6.17
N ARG A 64 -6.74 -16.95 4.90
CA ARG A 64 -7.41 -17.90 4.02
C ARG A 64 -6.71 -17.94 2.69
N SER A 65 -6.68 -19.11 2.05
CA SER A 65 -6.08 -19.26 0.72
C SER A 65 -6.96 -20.10 -0.18
N TYR A 66 -6.94 -19.76 -1.46
CA TYR A 66 -7.79 -20.37 -2.49
C TYR A 66 -6.99 -20.57 -3.76
N GLY A 67 -7.46 -21.54 -4.58
CA GLY A 67 -6.82 -21.84 -5.86
C GLY A 67 -5.39 -22.33 -5.71
N GLU A 68 -4.53 -21.92 -6.63
CA GLU A 68 -3.16 -22.40 -6.74
C GLU A 68 -2.16 -21.28 -7.01
N THR A 69 -0.90 -21.49 -6.63
CA THR A 69 0.14 -20.48 -6.79
C THR A 69 0.57 -20.28 -8.24
N ARG A 70 0.34 -21.27 -9.10
CA ARG A 70 0.60 -21.24 -10.55
C ARG A 70 -0.42 -22.14 -11.26
N PRO A 71 -0.85 -21.81 -12.47
CA PRO A 71 -1.78 -22.64 -13.21
C PRO A 71 -1.33 -24.11 -13.31
N GLY A 72 -2.15 -25.02 -12.84
CA GLY A 72 -1.94 -26.47 -12.93
C GLY A 72 -0.93 -27.07 -11.96
N ASN A 73 -0.44 -26.33 -10.96
CA ASN A 73 0.53 -26.88 -10.00
C ASN A 73 -0.09 -27.48 -8.72
N ASN A 74 -1.39 -27.27 -8.51
CA ASN A 74 -2.14 -27.75 -7.35
C ASN A 74 -1.55 -27.36 -5.97
N VAL A 75 -0.76 -26.29 -5.92
CA VAL A 75 -0.15 -25.79 -4.70
C VAL A 75 -0.92 -24.57 -4.21
N ARG A 76 -1.59 -24.69 -3.07
CA ARG A 76 -2.31 -23.57 -2.45
C ARG A 76 -1.35 -22.47 -1.98
N PRO A 77 -1.74 -21.19 -2.09
CA PRO A 77 -1.01 -20.09 -1.48
C PRO A 77 -0.84 -20.30 0.04
N GLN A 78 0.34 -19.97 0.54
CA GLN A 78 0.71 -20.06 1.95
C GLN A 78 1.13 -18.67 2.47
N LEU A 79 1.35 -18.55 3.78
CA LEU A 79 1.83 -17.31 4.38
C LEU A 79 3.20 -16.86 3.87
N ASP A 80 3.99 -17.79 3.35
CA ASP A 80 5.31 -17.56 2.77
C ASP A 80 5.31 -17.51 1.23
N SER A 81 4.14 -17.64 0.58
CA SER A 81 4.02 -17.47 -0.85
C SER A 81 4.41 -16.05 -1.25
N VAL A 82 5.33 -15.93 -2.20
CA VAL A 82 5.85 -14.64 -2.64
C VAL A 82 4.90 -14.02 -3.66
N ILE A 83 4.65 -12.74 -3.51
CA ILE A 83 3.83 -11.94 -4.42
C ILE A 83 4.53 -10.64 -4.77
N ARG A 84 4.27 -10.10 -5.95
CA ARG A 84 4.58 -8.72 -6.27
C ARG A 84 3.50 -7.84 -5.68
N ILE A 85 3.83 -7.01 -4.71
CA ILE A 85 2.82 -6.13 -4.08
C ILE A 85 2.52 -4.88 -4.91
N ALA A 86 3.19 -4.75 -6.06
CA ALA A 86 2.96 -3.66 -7.01
C ALA A 86 2.90 -2.29 -6.32
N SER A 87 1.88 -1.50 -6.58
CA SER A 87 1.76 -0.13 -6.05
C SER A 87 1.62 -0.01 -4.54
N LEU A 88 1.44 -1.11 -3.79
CA LEU A 88 1.58 -1.09 -2.33
C LEU A 88 3.01 -0.74 -1.89
N THR A 89 4.01 -0.92 -2.76
CA THR A 89 5.38 -0.38 -2.58
C THR A 89 5.37 1.10 -2.18
N LYS A 90 4.44 1.90 -2.72
CA LYS A 90 4.34 3.33 -2.44
C LYS A 90 4.04 3.65 -0.99
N LEU A 91 3.31 2.78 -0.28
CA LEU A 91 3.08 2.93 1.16
C LEU A 91 4.40 2.89 1.91
N MET A 92 5.27 1.93 1.57
CA MET A 92 6.59 1.79 2.18
C MET A 92 7.51 2.97 1.83
N THR A 93 7.43 3.49 0.58
CA THR A 93 8.18 4.69 0.18
C THR A 93 7.69 5.93 0.91
N SER A 94 6.39 6.06 1.14
CA SER A 94 5.82 7.16 1.92
C SER A 94 6.20 7.06 3.40
N GLU A 95 6.20 5.86 3.97
CA GLU A 95 6.68 5.62 5.33
C GLU A 95 8.16 6.02 5.50
N MET A 96 8.99 5.71 4.50
CA MET A 96 10.38 6.16 4.48
C MET A 96 10.51 7.68 4.47
N LEU A 97 9.66 8.37 3.69
CA LEU A 97 9.62 9.84 3.72
C LEU A 97 9.28 10.35 5.12
N VAL A 98 8.24 9.79 5.76
CA VAL A 98 7.84 10.20 7.12
C VAL A 98 8.97 9.97 8.13
N LYS A 99 9.63 8.82 8.10
CA LYS A 99 10.76 8.54 8.99
C LYS A 99 11.93 9.51 8.82
N LEU A 100 12.26 9.88 7.58
CA LEU A 100 13.32 10.86 7.33
C LEU A 100 12.88 12.30 7.68
N LEU A 101 11.59 12.61 7.63
CA LEU A 101 11.02 13.86 8.16
C LEU A 101 11.18 13.94 9.68
N ASP A 102 10.80 12.90 10.40
CA ASP A 102 10.91 12.80 11.86
C ASP A 102 12.36 12.91 12.33
N GLN A 103 13.30 12.38 11.55
CA GLN A 103 14.74 12.50 11.78
C GLN A 103 15.32 13.87 11.40
N GLY A 104 14.52 14.76 10.82
CA GLY A 104 14.97 16.08 10.35
C GLY A 104 15.89 16.04 9.12
N THR A 105 16.01 14.87 8.46
CA THR A 105 16.89 14.68 7.29
C THR A 105 16.34 15.37 6.04
N VAL A 106 15.01 15.41 5.89
CA VAL A 106 14.31 16.06 4.78
C VAL A 106 13.15 16.91 5.30
N LYS A 107 12.62 17.81 4.44
CA LYS A 107 11.37 18.55 4.67
C LYS A 107 10.41 18.28 3.53
N LEU A 108 9.10 18.27 3.79
CA LEU A 108 8.07 18.04 2.76
C LEU A 108 8.21 19.00 1.57
N ASN A 109 8.50 20.26 1.85
CA ASN A 109 8.64 21.32 0.85
C ASN A 109 10.08 21.46 0.29
N ASP A 110 10.99 20.57 0.64
CA ASP A 110 12.30 20.55 -0.01
C ASP A 110 12.13 20.31 -1.52
N PRO A 111 12.78 21.13 -2.38
CA PRO A 111 12.72 20.93 -3.81
C PRO A 111 13.49 19.66 -4.20
N LEU A 112 12.95 18.89 -5.13
CA LEU A 112 13.58 17.67 -5.65
C LEU A 112 15.01 17.94 -6.15
N SER A 113 15.28 19.14 -6.69
CA SER A 113 16.61 19.55 -7.15
C SER A 113 17.69 19.53 -6.07
N LYS A 114 17.32 19.70 -4.79
CA LYS A 114 18.24 19.57 -3.65
C LYS A 114 18.86 18.17 -3.54
N TYR A 115 18.15 17.17 -4.03
CA TYR A 115 18.53 15.75 -3.96
C TYR A 115 18.86 15.15 -5.32
N ALA A 116 18.97 15.98 -6.35
CA ALA A 116 19.32 15.52 -7.69
C ALA A 116 20.79 15.07 -7.75
N PRO A 117 21.12 14.04 -8.53
CA PRO A 117 22.50 13.68 -8.77
C PRO A 117 23.25 14.82 -9.49
N PRO A 118 24.60 14.90 -9.36
CA PRO A 118 25.39 15.92 -10.03
C PRO A 118 25.11 16.02 -11.54
N GLY A 119 24.88 17.22 -12.02
CA GLY A 119 24.57 17.49 -13.44
C GLY A 119 23.11 17.25 -13.87
N ALA A 120 22.28 16.65 -13.05
CA ALA A 120 20.87 16.49 -13.38
C ALA A 120 20.10 17.81 -13.17
N ARG A 121 19.18 18.10 -14.10
CA ARG A 121 18.28 19.25 -13.99
C ARG A 121 16.88 18.76 -13.61
N VAL A 122 16.23 19.49 -12.72
CA VAL A 122 14.81 19.26 -12.37
C VAL A 122 13.98 20.38 -12.99
N PRO A 123 12.94 20.07 -13.78
CA PRO A 123 12.12 21.08 -14.39
C PRO A 123 11.32 21.86 -13.34
N THR A 124 11.02 23.11 -13.68
CA THR A 124 10.12 23.98 -12.92
C THR A 124 8.98 24.45 -13.84
N TYR A 125 7.89 24.91 -13.25
CA TYR A 125 6.82 25.56 -13.98
C TYR A 125 6.74 27.03 -13.54
N ASN A 126 7.10 27.96 -14.44
CA ASN A 126 7.17 29.39 -14.11
C ASN A 126 7.94 29.67 -12.79
N GLY A 127 9.05 28.98 -12.59
CA GLY A 127 9.86 29.08 -11.37
C GLY A 127 9.38 28.22 -10.18
N THR A 128 8.20 27.63 -10.23
CA THR A 128 7.68 26.74 -9.17
C THR A 128 8.37 25.38 -9.25
N PRO A 129 9.10 24.94 -8.21
CA PRO A 129 9.80 23.67 -8.21
C PRO A 129 8.88 22.48 -7.87
N ILE A 130 9.28 21.28 -8.28
CA ILE A 130 8.71 20.03 -7.74
C ILE A 130 9.30 19.82 -6.35
N THR A 131 8.45 19.55 -5.35
CA THR A 131 8.85 19.26 -3.98
C THR A 131 8.63 17.79 -3.62
N LEU A 132 9.19 17.32 -2.48
CA LEU A 132 8.99 15.95 -2.02
C LEU A 132 7.51 15.63 -1.77
N VAL A 133 6.75 16.57 -1.22
CA VAL A 133 5.30 16.38 -1.04
C VAL A 133 4.58 16.25 -2.37
N ASN A 134 4.97 16.99 -3.40
CA ASN A 134 4.35 16.85 -4.73
C ASN A 134 4.59 15.45 -5.33
N LEU A 135 5.75 14.86 -5.09
CA LEU A 135 6.04 13.48 -5.53
C LEU A 135 5.17 12.47 -4.77
N ALA A 136 5.09 12.59 -3.45
CA ALA A 136 4.36 11.67 -2.57
C ALA A 136 2.84 11.74 -2.72
N THR A 137 2.29 12.89 -3.15
CA THR A 137 0.86 13.12 -3.30
C THR A 137 0.36 13.06 -4.75
N HIS A 138 1.23 12.65 -5.69
CA HIS A 138 0.91 12.64 -7.11
C HIS A 138 0.54 14.01 -7.71
N THR A 139 1.06 15.09 -7.14
CA THR A 139 0.81 16.47 -7.61
C THR A 139 2.03 17.11 -8.28
N SER A 140 2.99 16.30 -8.71
CA SER A 140 4.26 16.79 -9.28
C SER A 140 4.18 17.33 -10.71
N ALA A 141 3.03 17.18 -11.37
CA ALA A 141 2.85 17.46 -12.82
C ALA A 141 3.73 16.60 -13.74
N LEU A 142 4.34 15.52 -13.22
CA LEU A 142 5.08 14.53 -14.00
C LEU A 142 4.13 13.52 -14.64
N PRO A 143 4.49 12.91 -15.78
CA PRO A 143 3.67 11.87 -16.40
C PRO A 143 3.61 10.61 -15.52
N ARG A 144 2.61 9.75 -15.80
CA ARG A 144 2.46 8.44 -15.10
C ARG A 144 3.73 7.61 -15.18
N GLU A 145 4.30 7.51 -16.41
CA GLU A 145 5.53 6.78 -16.71
C GLU A 145 6.46 7.69 -17.51
N GLN A 146 7.73 7.37 -17.49
CA GLN A 146 8.67 8.00 -18.44
C GLN A 146 8.23 7.67 -19.87
N PRO A 147 8.01 8.66 -20.75
CA PRO A 147 7.66 8.43 -22.15
C PRO A 147 8.68 7.51 -22.85
N GLY A 148 8.18 6.59 -23.72
CA GLY A 148 9.01 5.61 -24.41
C GLY A 148 9.46 4.43 -23.53
N GLY A 149 9.04 4.37 -22.27
CA GLY A 149 9.46 3.33 -21.32
C GLY A 149 8.67 2.04 -21.44
N ALA A 150 7.37 2.06 -21.12
CA ALA A 150 6.59 0.85 -20.84
C ALA A 150 5.97 0.18 -22.06
N ALA A 151 5.45 0.93 -23.04
CA ALA A 151 4.63 0.40 -24.14
C ALA A 151 5.38 -0.54 -25.10
N HIS A 152 6.71 -0.49 -25.15
CA HIS A 152 7.55 -1.27 -26.08
C HIS A 152 8.59 -2.14 -25.36
N ARG A 153 8.43 -2.38 -24.06
CA ARG A 153 9.38 -3.18 -23.28
C ARG A 153 8.73 -4.50 -22.83
N PRO A 154 9.56 -5.52 -22.59
CA PRO A 154 9.07 -6.72 -21.92
C PRO A 154 8.38 -6.38 -20.62
N VAL A 155 7.42 -7.22 -20.23
CA VAL A 155 6.68 -7.06 -18.95
C VAL A 155 7.67 -6.93 -17.78
N PHE A 156 7.42 -5.99 -16.87
CA PHE A 156 8.26 -5.71 -15.69
C PHE A 156 9.70 -5.23 -15.99
N VAL A 157 9.90 -4.54 -17.10
CA VAL A 157 11.15 -3.80 -17.39
C VAL A 157 10.86 -2.30 -17.33
N TRP A 158 11.54 -1.61 -16.42
CA TRP A 158 11.39 -0.16 -16.18
C TRP A 158 12.66 0.59 -16.55
N PRO A 159 12.57 1.90 -16.79
CA PRO A 159 13.74 2.75 -16.95
C PRO A 159 14.64 2.71 -15.72
N THR A 160 15.97 2.64 -15.94
CA THR A 160 16.95 2.70 -14.85
C THR A 160 16.92 4.06 -14.16
N ARG A 161 17.60 4.16 -13.00
CA ARG A 161 17.78 5.42 -12.29
C ARG A 161 18.40 6.49 -13.20
N GLU A 162 19.45 6.16 -13.93
CA GLU A 162 20.15 7.08 -14.85
C GLU A 162 19.23 7.55 -15.98
N GLN A 163 18.44 6.64 -16.54
CA GLN A 163 17.50 6.96 -17.62
C GLN A 163 16.40 7.91 -17.14
N ARG A 164 15.84 7.74 -15.93
CA ARG A 164 14.78 8.64 -15.43
C ARG A 164 15.31 10.03 -15.06
N TRP A 165 16.53 10.14 -14.49
CA TRP A 165 17.13 11.44 -14.23
C TRP A 165 17.53 12.15 -15.53
N LYS A 166 18.02 11.42 -16.54
CA LYS A 166 18.29 11.96 -17.87
C LYS A 166 17.00 12.48 -18.53
N TYR A 167 15.92 11.71 -18.47
CA TYR A 167 14.60 12.15 -18.95
C TYR A 167 14.14 13.41 -18.22
N LEU A 168 14.21 13.43 -16.90
CA LEU A 168 13.77 14.55 -16.07
C LEU A 168 14.49 15.85 -16.48
N SER A 169 15.77 15.77 -16.82
CA SER A 169 16.58 16.94 -17.24
C SER A 169 16.09 17.58 -18.54
N THR A 170 15.31 16.89 -19.34
CA THR A 170 14.70 17.36 -20.60
C THR A 170 13.20 17.53 -20.54
N ALA A 171 12.57 17.08 -19.46
CA ALA A 171 11.12 17.12 -19.28
C ALA A 171 10.63 18.58 -19.15
N LYS A 172 9.41 18.81 -19.66
CA LYS A 172 8.69 20.07 -19.48
C LYS A 172 7.40 19.80 -18.73
N LEU A 173 7.16 20.56 -17.67
CA LEU A 173 5.92 20.48 -16.92
C LEU A 173 4.79 21.17 -17.69
N LYS A 174 3.61 20.55 -17.71
CA LYS A 174 2.43 21.11 -18.37
C LYS A 174 1.53 21.91 -17.42
N ALA A 175 1.77 21.80 -16.11
CA ALA A 175 1.04 22.49 -15.06
C ALA A 175 1.95 22.76 -13.87
N ALA A 176 1.55 23.66 -12.99
CA ALA A 176 2.29 23.92 -11.77
C ALA A 176 2.26 22.72 -10.83
N PRO A 177 3.39 22.30 -10.24
CA PRO A 177 3.40 21.34 -9.14
C PRO A 177 2.45 21.80 -8.02
N GLY A 178 1.64 20.88 -7.49
CA GLY A 178 0.61 21.16 -6.49
C GLY A 178 -0.76 21.55 -7.05
N SER A 179 -0.89 21.87 -8.34
CA SER A 179 -2.15 22.39 -8.89
C SER A 179 -3.21 21.31 -9.17
N GLN A 180 -2.79 20.08 -9.45
CA GLN A 180 -3.70 18.97 -9.74
C GLN A 180 -3.05 17.63 -9.43
N ALA A 181 -3.85 16.64 -9.05
CA ALA A 181 -3.40 15.28 -8.82
C ALA A 181 -3.41 14.47 -10.13
N ALA A 182 -2.30 13.79 -10.42
CA ALA A 182 -2.16 12.86 -11.54
C ALA A 182 -1.23 11.73 -11.12
N TYR A 183 -1.75 10.51 -11.06
CA TYR A 183 -0.98 9.34 -10.61
C TYR A 183 0.31 9.17 -11.42
N SER A 184 1.46 9.09 -10.73
CA SER A 184 2.77 9.01 -11.35
C SER A 184 3.66 7.98 -10.64
N ASN A 185 4.05 6.92 -11.35
CA ASN A 185 5.08 5.98 -10.92
C ASN A 185 6.45 6.64 -10.96
N LEU A 186 6.72 7.42 -12.01
CA LEU A 186 7.95 8.19 -12.13
C LEU A 186 8.21 9.10 -10.92
N ALA A 187 7.16 9.75 -10.40
CA ALA A 187 7.27 10.59 -9.21
C ALA A 187 7.73 9.81 -7.97
N PHE A 188 7.19 8.62 -7.75
CA PHE A 188 7.57 7.78 -6.62
C PHE A 188 8.98 7.19 -6.76
N ASP A 189 9.40 6.84 -7.96
CA ASP A 189 10.78 6.38 -8.18
C ASP A 189 11.79 7.52 -7.98
N LEU A 190 11.45 8.75 -8.36
CA LEU A 190 12.24 9.93 -8.07
C LEU A 190 12.24 10.30 -6.58
N LEU A 191 11.12 10.07 -5.88
CA LEU A 191 11.04 10.22 -4.43
C LEU A 191 12.02 9.26 -3.74
N ALA A 192 12.00 7.98 -4.12
CA ALA A 192 12.92 6.99 -3.57
C ALA A 192 14.40 7.37 -3.81
N ASP A 193 14.72 7.84 -5.01
CA ASP A 193 16.08 8.34 -5.32
C ASP A 193 16.45 9.56 -4.45
N ALA A 194 15.51 10.49 -4.24
CA ALA A 194 15.73 11.66 -3.41
C ALA A 194 15.99 11.29 -1.95
N LEU A 195 15.21 10.33 -1.41
CA LEU A 195 15.38 9.83 -0.03
C LEU A 195 16.73 9.12 0.15
N ALA A 196 17.15 8.32 -0.84
CA ALA A 196 18.48 7.70 -0.85
C ALA A 196 19.60 8.75 -0.84
N ASN A 197 19.51 9.76 -1.71
CA ASN A 197 20.51 10.83 -1.76
C ASN A 197 20.52 11.69 -0.48
N ALA A 198 19.36 11.97 0.11
CA ALA A 198 19.24 12.71 1.36
C ALA A 198 19.89 11.97 2.54
N SER A 199 19.74 10.64 2.60
CA SER A 199 20.28 9.81 3.66
C SER A 199 21.75 9.43 3.48
N GLY A 200 22.31 9.62 2.28
CA GLY A 200 23.65 9.17 1.92
C GLY A 200 23.78 7.64 1.82
N LYS A 201 22.64 6.91 1.77
CA LYS A 201 22.61 5.44 1.70
C LYS A 201 21.92 4.95 0.44
N PRO A 202 22.27 3.77 -0.10
CA PRO A 202 21.47 3.10 -1.11
C PRO A 202 20.03 2.92 -0.62
N TYR A 203 19.03 3.15 -1.48
CA TYR A 203 17.62 3.04 -1.07
C TYR A 203 17.27 1.66 -0.50
N THR A 204 17.83 0.59 -1.05
CA THR A 204 17.61 -0.78 -0.56
C THR A 204 18.11 -0.99 0.87
N GLN A 205 19.24 -0.39 1.21
CA GLN A 205 19.76 -0.42 2.57
C GLN A 205 18.86 0.39 3.51
N LEU A 206 18.45 1.59 3.09
CA LEU A 206 17.53 2.43 3.85
C LEU A 206 16.18 1.70 4.07
N PHE A 207 15.66 1.06 3.03
CA PHE A 207 14.45 0.25 3.09
C PHE A 207 14.57 -0.92 4.09
N GLU A 208 15.68 -1.62 4.05
CA GLU A 208 15.95 -2.70 5.00
C GLU A 208 16.02 -2.19 6.45
N GLU A 209 16.79 -1.15 6.69
CA GLU A 209 17.00 -0.59 8.03
C GLU A 209 15.74 0.01 8.64
N GLN A 210 14.91 0.68 7.83
CA GLN A 210 13.78 1.46 8.30
C GLN A 210 12.45 0.70 8.24
N ILE A 211 12.31 -0.28 7.35
CA ILE A 211 11.05 -0.99 7.12
C ILE A 211 11.17 -2.48 7.43
N THR A 212 11.96 -3.23 6.63
CA THR A 212 11.83 -4.68 6.67
C THR A 212 12.46 -5.32 7.90
N ARG A 213 13.59 -4.81 8.37
CA ARG A 213 14.27 -5.35 9.56
C ARG A 213 13.49 -5.09 10.85
N PRO A 214 13.01 -3.87 11.14
CA PRO A 214 12.23 -3.61 12.35
C PRO A 214 10.93 -4.42 12.41
N LEU A 215 10.29 -4.66 11.25
CA LEU A 215 9.05 -5.42 11.15
C LEU A 215 9.27 -6.92 10.98
N GLY A 216 10.51 -7.39 10.87
CA GLY A 216 10.81 -8.81 10.66
C GLY A 216 10.31 -9.36 9.32
N MET A 217 10.21 -8.53 8.28
CA MET A 217 9.70 -8.86 6.94
C MET A 217 10.79 -9.52 6.08
N LYS A 218 11.22 -10.74 6.45
CA LYS A 218 12.39 -11.42 5.88
C LYS A 218 12.30 -11.72 4.38
N ASP A 219 11.08 -11.90 3.87
CA ASP A 219 10.82 -12.19 2.45
C ASP A 219 10.41 -10.95 1.64
N THR A 220 10.61 -9.76 2.19
CA THR A 220 10.28 -8.50 1.51
C THR A 220 11.53 -7.89 0.88
N THR A 221 11.58 -7.82 -0.46
CA THR A 221 12.79 -7.49 -1.21
C THR A 221 12.50 -6.94 -2.60
N TYR A 222 13.50 -6.31 -3.22
CA TYR A 222 13.54 -5.95 -4.64
C TYR A 222 14.32 -6.97 -5.49
N THR A 223 15.10 -7.83 -4.84
CA THR A 223 16.00 -8.79 -5.48
C THR A 223 15.75 -10.19 -4.93
N PRO A 224 14.67 -10.84 -5.40
CA PRO A 224 14.27 -12.13 -4.86
C PRO A 224 15.34 -13.20 -5.09
N SER A 225 15.59 -14.01 -4.07
CA SER A 225 16.47 -15.16 -4.13
C SER A 225 15.86 -16.29 -4.99
N PRO A 226 16.63 -17.29 -5.43
CA PRO A 226 16.09 -18.45 -6.10
C PRO A 226 15.01 -19.17 -5.30
N ASP A 227 15.10 -19.20 -3.97
CA ASP A 227 14.06 -19.77 -3.12
C ASP A 227 12.77 -18.97 -3.16
N GLN A 228 12.85 -17.65 -3.01
CA GLN A 228 11.71 -16.75 -3.14
C GLN A 228 11.07 -16.85 -4.52
N CYS A 229 11.86 -17.03 -5.59
CA CYS A 229 11.35 -17.22 -6.95
C CYS A 229 10.57 -18.54 -7.10
N ARG A 230 10.96 -19.62 -6.41
CA ARG A 230 10.18 -20.85 -6.42
C ARG A 230 8.80 -20.68 -5.78
N ARG A 231 8.68 -19.84 -4.78
CA ARG A 231 7.45 -19.54 -4.04
C ARG A 231 6.60 -18.42 -4.67
N LEU A 232 7.06 -17.82 -5.79
CA LEU A 232 6.37 -16.71 -6.44
C LEU A 232 5.03 -17.17 -7.03
N MET A 233 3.96 -16.50 -6.63
CA MET A 233 2.64 -16.67 -7.25
C MET A 233 2.62 -16.02 -8.63
N VAL A 234 2.09 -16.74 -9.61
CA VAL A 234 2.05 -16.31 -11.02
C VAL A 234 0.63 -16.44 -11.55
N ALA A 235 0.10 -15.36 -12.12
CA ALA A 235 -1.19 -15.35 -12.77
C ALA A 235 -1.17 -16.12 -14.10
N GLU A 236 -2.33 -16.58 -14.54
CA GLU A 236 -2.50 -17.37 -15.76
C GLU A 236 -2.02 -16.67 -17.04
N ARG A 237 -2.20 -15.33 -17.08
CA ARG A 237 -1.80 -14.54 -18.25
C ARG A 237 -0.44 -13.89 -18.03
N GLY A 238 0.53 -14.45 -18.71
CA GLY A 238 1.88 -13.91 -18.80
C GLY A 238 2.78 -14.42 -17.68
N ALA A 239 3.86 -15.07 -18.07
CA ALA A 239 4.93 -15.40 -17.15
C ALA A 239 5.40 -14.10 -16.47
N SER A 240 5.22 -14.04 -15.17
CA SER A 240 5.81 -12.98 -14.35
C SER A 240 7.26 -13.40 -14.07
N PRO A 241 8.25 -12.89 -14.81
CA PRO A 241 9.62 -13.30 -14.57
C PRO A 241 10.02 -12.90 -13.17
N CYS A 242 10.64 -13.83 -12.44
CA CYS A 242 11.25 -13.52 -11.15
C CYS A 242 12.59 -12.83 -11.40
N ASN A 243 12.57 -11.52 -11.40
CA ASN A 243 13.72 -10.69 -11.71
C ASN A 243 13.91 -9.58 -10.67
N ASN A 244 15.06 -8.96 -10.72
CA ASN A 244 15.32 -7.76 -9.96
C ASN A 244 14.44 -6.60 -10.47
N THR A 245 13.89 -5.86 -9.53
CA THR A 245 12.92 -4.78 -9.78
C THR A 245 13.40 -3.41 -9.26
N LEU A 246 14.71 -3.25 -9.09
CA LEU A 246 15.32 -2.02 -8.60
C LEU A 246 15.00 -0.78 -9.48
N ALA A 247 14.65 -0.98 -10.72
CA ALA A 247 14.25 0.11 -11.59
C ALA A 247 12.91 0.76 -11.19
N ALA A 248 11.99 0.00 -10.56
CA ALA A 248 10.71 0.50 -10.02
C ALA A 248 10.76 0.65 -8.48
N ILE A 249 11.86 1.19 -7.99
CA ILE A 249 12.27 1.10 -6.60
C ILE A 249 11.30 1.80 -5.62
N GLY A 250 10.70 2.91 -6.01
CA GLY A 250 9.73 3.64 -5.18
C GLY A 250 8.29 3.34 -5.53
N SER A 251 8.03 2.89 -6.76
CA SER A 251 6.69 2.88 -7.33
C SER A 251 5.97 1.53 -7.27
N GLY A 252 6.71 0.39 -7.40
CA GLY A 252 6.02 -0.89 -7.59
C GLY A 252 6.90 -2.13 -7.56
N GLY A 253 8.17 -2.04 -7.16
CA GLY A 253 9.15 -3.10 -7.30
C GLY A 253 9.19 -4.13 -6.17
N VAL A 254 8.49 -3.93 -5.06
CA VAL A 254 8.61 -4.82 -3.88
C VAL A 254 7.94 -6.16 -4.12
N TYR A 255 8.67 -7.21 -3.79
CA TYR A 255 8.14 -8.55 -3.51
C TYR A 255 7.93 -8.68 -2.00
N SER A 256 6.86 -9.35 -1.61
CA SER A 256 6.61 -9.67 -0.20
C SER A 256 5.79 -10.96 -0.09
N THR A 257 5.39 -11.30 1.11
CA THR A 257 4.54 -12.46 1.41
C THR A 257 3.33 -12.03 2.22
N PRO A 258 2.22 -12.79 2.22
CA PRO A 258 1.10 -12.55 3.14
C PRO A 258 1.57 -12.44 4.59
N GLY A 259 2.46 -13.33 5.03
CA GLY A 259 3.04 -13.31 6.39
C GLY A 259 3.90 -12.08 6.66
N GLY A 260 4.60 -11.55 5.66
CA GLY A 260 5.34 -10.30 5.74
C GLY A 260 4.43 -9.08 5.88
N MET A 261 3.33 -9.06 5.11
CA MET A 261 2.37 -7.95 5.12
C MET A 261 1.47 -7.91 6.35
N MET A 262 1.49 -8.94 7.19
CA MET A 262 0.76 -9.01 8.48
C MET A 262 1.52 -8.37 9.64
N ARG A 263 2.72 -7.86 9.43
CA ARG A 263 3.59 -7.28 10.47
C ARG A 263 3.27 -5.82 10.65
#